data_f65319f5897d1e0767f40fa02ce07b5f
#
_entry.id   f65319f5897d1e0767f40fa02ce07b5f
#
_cell.length_a   1.000
_cell.length_b   1.000
_cell.length_c   1.000
_cell.angle_alpha   90.00
_cell.angle_beta   90.00
_cell.angle_gamma   90.00
#
_symmetry.space_group_name_H-M   'P 1'
#
loop_
_entity.id
_entity.type
_entity.pdbx_description
1 polymer ?
#
loop_
_entity_poly.entity_id
_entity_poly.type
_entity_poly.pdbx_seq_one_letter_code
_entity_poly.pdbx_strand_id
1 'polypeptide(L)'
;MAKKRTYTREEYSPEERAIMDALYEGHFNSNFTQKSIPFTSKELEENQVLRVKITRIRENSAIGESVNGQSVSIDILKEEKAIRRLGYPPMAIMEGTEIDVVVFKDRSGIYNGSLAAGYENSLKNELSKSIKDEKSAYTVRIESTCPGGFMVNLSGIKCFLPGSLAAANRIIDFQSFVGKTINVMVETYDERRDIFVVSFKKYLKHIIDQKVENLSITQQYSGTVTGTSPAGVFVEWDEYYTGLIPAEEFESAGLKMNMDPGSSVSFYVSDFRNPNRIVLKLNPPEGKDRELQELRDISLSEDKENKIYRGTVSKIKNFGVFVKLENGIPGLVEKDNLAKPPKEYEVGSEILCTVLDVELQSSKLYLKQKIENT
;
A
#
# COMPACT_ATOMS: atom_id res chain seq x y z
N MET A 1 -19.29 -44.02 -21.89
CA MET A 1 -19.59 -43.46 -20.55
C MET A 1 -18.51 -42.45 -20.22
N ALA A 2 -18.77 -41.14 -20.42
CA ALA A 2 -17.83 -40.08 -20.12
C ALA A 2 -17.91 -39.78 -18.61
N LYS A 3 -16.76 -39.83 -17.91
CA LYS A 3 -16.68 -39.52 -16.50
C LYS A 3 -17.02 -38.04 -16.29
N LYS A 4 -18.05 -37.75 -15.48
CA LYS A 4 -18.33 -36.44 -14.94
C LYS A 4 -17.08 -35.94 -14.22
N ARG A 5 -16.43 -34.87 -14.71
CA ARG A 5 -15.44 -34.14 -13.95
C ARG A 5 -16.20 -33.22 -12.98
N THR A 6 -16.36 -33.66 -11.76
CA THR A 6 -16.70 -32.82 -10.62
C THR A 6 -15.40 -32.22 -10.12
N TYR A 7 -15.19 -30.91 -10.29
CA TYR A 7 -14.07 -30.20 -9.67
C TYR A 7 -14.36 -30.10 -8.17
N THR A 8 -13.52 -30.73 -7.37
CA THR A 8 -13.60 -30.65 -5.92
C THR A 8 -12.65 -29.55 -5.41
N ARG A 9 -13.00 -28.91 -4.30
CA ARG A 9 -12.20 -27.85 -3.63
C ARG A 9 -10.76 -28.31 -3.36
N GLU A 10 -10.48 -29.59 -3.41
CA GLU A 10 -9.17 -30.22 -3.18
C GLU A 10 -8.20 -30.11 -4.36
N GLU A 11 -8.68 -29.76 -5.55
CA GLU A 11 -7.86 -29.62 -6.77
C GLU A 11 -7.14 -28.28 -6.89
N TYR A 12 -7.39 -27.33 -5.96
CA TYR A 12 -6.78 -26.00 -5.94
C TYR A 12 -5.70 -25.92 -4.87
N SER A 13 -4.63 -25.17 -5.18
CA SER A 13 -3.58 -24.88 -4.20
C SER A 13 -4.14 -24.10 -2.99
N PRO A 14 -3.49 -24.16 -1.82
CA PRO A 14 -3.93 -23.39 -0.65
C PRO A 14 -4.05 -21.88 -0.92
N GLU A 15 -3.18 -21.33 -1.79
CA GLU A 15 -3.17 -19.93 -2.17
C GLU A 15 -4.36 -19.58 -3.08
N GLU A 16 -4.69 -20.44 -4.03
CA GLU A 16 -5.86 -20.27 -4.89
C GLU A 16 -7.17 -20.38 -4.09
N ARG A 17 -7.22 -21.26 -3.09
CA ARG A 17 -8.37 -21.37 -2.16
C ARG A 17 -8.54 -20.10 -1.34
N ALA A 18 -7.46 -19.54 -0.81
CA ALA A 18 -7.50 -18.29 -0.01
C ALA A 18 -7.98 -17.10 -0.85
N ILE A 19 -7.58 -17.02 -2.11
CA ILE A 19 -8.05 -15.99 -3.05
C ILE A 19 -9.53 -16.17 -3.36
N MET A 20 -9.97 -17.42 -3.57
CA MET A 20 -11.37 -17.75 -3.80
C MET A 20 -12.24 -17.44 -2.59
N ASP A 21 -11.83 -17.81 -1.39
CA ASP A 21 -12.55 -17.53 -0.14
C ASP A 21 -12.64 -16.02 0.12
N ALA A 22 -11.57 -15.25 -0.10
CA ALA A 22 -11.57 -13.79 0.05
C ALA A 22 -12.48 -13.07 -0.97
N LEU A 23 -12.54 -13.57 -2.21
CA LEU A 23 -13.44 -13.04 -3.23
C LEU A 23 -14.92 -13.33 -2.94
N TYR A 24 -15.23 -14.47 -2.31
CA TYR A 24 -16.59 -14.86 -1.99
C TYR A 24 -17.11 -14.34 -0.65
N GLU A 25 -16.27 -14.23 0.40
CA GLU A 25 -16.66 -13.69 1.71
C GLU A 25 -17.07 -12.20 1.65
N GLY A 26 -16.47 -11.41 0.76
CA GLY A 26 -16.84 -10.00 0.55
C GLY A 26 -18.23 -9.78 -0.07
N HIS A 27 -18.80 -10.77 -0.71
CA HIS A 27 -20.09 -10.66 -1.42
C HIS A 27 -21.30 -11.27 -0.66
N PHE A 28 -21.08 -12.03 0.41
CA PHE A 28 -22.15 -12.73 1.13
C PHE A 28 -22.85 -11.92 2.23
N ASN A 29 -22.41 -10.71 2.56
CA ASN A 29 -22.95 -9.90 3.66
C ASN A 29 -23.81 -8.70 3.21
N SER A 30 -24.75 -8.89 2.29
CA SER A 30 -25.83 -7.92 2.11
C SER A 30 -27.18 -8.52 2.52
N ASN A 31 -27.71 -8.05 3.65
CA ASN A 31 -29.06 -8.31 4.11
C ASN A 31 -30.07 -7.89 3.02
N PHE A 32 -30.52 -8.84 2.22
CA PHE A 32 -31.64 -8.64 1.31
C PHE A 32 -32.94 -8.91 2.07
N THR A 33 -33.61 -7.87 2.51
CA THR A 33 -35.04 -7.91 2.79
C THR A 33 -35.79 -8.12 1.49
N GLN A 34 -36.41 -9.30 1.35
CA GLN A 34 -37.36 -9.59 0.27
C GLN A 34 -38.49 -8.55 0.27
N LYS A 35 -38.41 -7.55 -0.60
CA LYS A 35 -39.56 -6.81 -1.04
C LYS A 35 -40.10 -7.52 -2.28
N SER A 36 -41.32 -8.07 -2.19
CA SER A 36 -42.07 -8.60 -3.31
C SER A 36 -42.27 -7.50 -4.37
N ILE A 37 -41.50 -7.61 -5.47
CA ILE A 37 -41.62 -6.75 -6.64
C ILE A 37 -42.65 -7.41 -7.57
N PRO A 38 -43.65 -6.65 -8.11
CA PRO A 38 -44.65 -7.22 -8.98
C PRO A 38 -44.02 -7.73 -10.28
N PHE A 39 -44.43 -8.90 -10.69
CA PHE A 39 -44.01 -9.63 -11.87
C PHE A 39 -44.39 -8.84 -13.12
N THR A 40 -43.47 -8.04 -13.65
CA THR A 40 -43.57 -7.52 -15.03
C THR A 40 -42.43 -8.17 -15.80
N SER A 41 -42.72 -8.98 -16.79
CA SER A 41 -41.76 -9.57 -17.71
C SER A 41 -41.12 -8.46 -18.57
N LYS A 42 -40.16 -7.75 -17.97
CA LYS A 42 -39.33 -6.81 -18.71
C LYS A 42 -38.35 -7.65 -19.54
N GLU A 43 -38.31 -7.40 -20.85
CA GLU A 43 -37.28 -7.98 -21.72
C GLU A 43 -35.92 -7.58 -21.15
N LEU A 44 -34.96 -8.53 -21.18
CA LEU A 44 -33.59 -8.25 -20.79
C LEU A 44 -32.97 -7.27 -21.79
N GLU A 45 -32.30 -6.24 -21.28
CA GLU A 45 -31.53 -5.32 -22.11
C GLU A 45 -30.18 -5.93 -22.45
N GLU A 46 -29.70 -5.78 -23.67
CA GLU A 46 -28.36 -6.19 -24.07
C GLU A 46 -27.31 -5.40 -23.28
N ASN A 47 -26.22 -6.07 -22.90
CA ASN A 47 -25.13 -5.53 -22.05
C ASN A 47 -25.55 -5.20 -20.61
N GLN A 48 -26.72 -5.66 -20.17
CA GLN A 48 -27.10 -5.52 -18.76
C GLN A 48 -26.33 -6.53 -17.89
N VAL A 49 -25.87 -6.07 -16.73
CA VAL A 49 -25.36 -6.96 -15.67
C VAL A 49 -26.57 -7.57 -14.96
N LEU A 50 -26.62 -8.89 -14.93
CA LEU A 50 -27.68 -9.64 -14.28
C LEU A 50 -27.10 -10.63 -13.28
N ARG A 51 -27.59 -10.58 -12.04
CA ARG A 51 -27.30 -11.62 -11.05
C ARG A 51 -28.18 -12.82 -11.30
N VAL A 52 -27.55 -13.96 -11.54
CA VAL A 52 -28.25 -15.21 -11.82
C VAL A 52 -27.80 -16.30 -10.86
N LYS A 53 -28.75 -17.17 -10.47
CA LYS A 53 -28.47 -18.39 -9.72
C LYS A 53 -28.37 -19.55 -10.69
N ILE A 54 -27.31 -20.33 -10.64
CA ILE A 54 -27.12 -21.52 -11.47
C ILE A 54 -28.11 -22.60 -11.05
N THR A 55 -29.06 -22.89 -11.92
CA THR A 55 -30.12 -23.89 -11.64
C THR A 55 -29.81 -25.25 -12.23
N ARG A 56 -29.03 -25.31 -13.31
CA ARG A 56 -28.73 -26.56 -14.01
C ARG A 56 -27.40 -26.48 -14.75
N ILE A 57 -26.60 -27.54 -14.63
CA ILE A 57 -25.33 -27.68 -15.36
C ILE A 57 -25.44 -28.88 -16.31
N ARG A 58 -25.04 -28.70 -17.56
CA ARG A 58 -24.79 -29.72 -18.57
C ARG A 58 -23.32 -29.75 -18.94
N GLU A 59 -22.86 -30.75 -19.71
CA GLU A 59 -21.45 -30.97 -20.03
C GLU A 59 -20.63 -29.69 -20.33
N ASN A 60 -21.18 -28.78 -21.14
CA ASN A 60 -20.46 -27.55 -21.57
C ASN A 60 -21.28 -26.28 -21.37
N SER A 61 -22.44 -26.37 -20.74
CA SER A 61 -23.31 -25.21 -20.54
C SER A 61 -23.96 -25.21 -19.16
N ALA A 62 -24.19 -24.02 -18.62
CA ALA A 62 -24.97 -23.82 -17.42
C ALA A 62 -26.22 -22.98 -17.76
N ILE A 63 -27.29 -23.15 -17.00
CA ILE A 63 -28.46 -22.31 -17.04
C ILE A 63 -28.54 -21.55 -15.72
N GLY A 64 -28.53 -20.24 -15.81
CA GLY A 64 -28.73 -19.33 -14.69
C GLY A 64 -30.13 -18.73 -14.77
N GLU A 65 -30.79 -18.59 -13.63
CA GLU A 65 -32.08 -17.91 -13.50
C GLU A 65 -31.93 -16.65 -12.66
N SER A 66 -32.45 -15.55 -13.17
CA SER A 66 -32.50 -14.29 -12.43
C SER A 66 -33.61 -14.32 -11.37
N VAL A 67 -33.59 -13.37 -10.44
CA VAL A 67 -34.65 -13.18 -9.45
C VAL A 67 -36.03 -12.97 -10.09
N ASN A 68 -36.04 -12.48 -11.31
CA ASN A 68 -37.27 -12.26 -12.07
C ASN A 68 -37.73 -13.47 -12.94
N GLY A 69 -37.08 -14.64 -12.75
CA GLY A 69 -37.44 -15.85 -13.47
C GLY A 69 -36.94 -15.92 -14.92
N GLN A 70 -36.08 -15.01 -15.33
CA GLN A 70 -35.51 -14.99 -16.69
C GLN A 70 -34.30 -15.96 -16.73
N SER A 71 -34.26 -16.81 -17.75
CA SER A 71 -33.23 -17.81 -17.94
C SER A 71 -32.14 -17.31 -18.88
N VAL A 72 -30.87 -17.53 -18.51
CA VAL A 72 -29.70 -17.18 -19.29
C VAL A 72 -28.85 -18.43 -19.48
N SER A 73 -28.39 -18.65 -20.71
CA SER A 73 -27.45 -19.74 -21.04
C SER A 73 -26.02 -19.27 -20.91
N ILE A 74 -25.15 -20.08 -20.31
CA ILE A 74 -23.73 -19.79 -20.10
C ILE A 74 -22.92 -20.93 -20.72
N ASP A 75 -22.03 -20.62 -21.67
CA ASP A 75 -21.08 -21.56 -22.26
C ASP A 75 -19.85 -21.68 -21.38
N ILE A 76 -19.79 -22.74 -20.57
CA ILE A 76 -18.73 -22.96 -19.57
C ILE A 76 -17.34 -22.98 -20.21
N LEU A 77 -17.18 -23.68 -21.34
CA LEU A 77 -15.85 -23.81 -21.98
C LEU A 77 -15.34 -22.49 -22.55
N LYS A 78 -16.24 -21.69 -23.12
CA LYS A 78 -15.90 -20.37 -23.65
C LYS A 78 -15.54 -19.42 -22.51
N GLU A 79 -16.32 -19.43 -21.44
CA GLU A 79 -16.11 -18.57 -20.27
C GLU A 79 -14.82 -18.95 -19.51
N GLU A 80 -14.53 -20.23 -19.31
CA GLU A 80 -13.25 -20.67 -18.71
C GLU A 80 -12.04 -20.18 -19.49
N LYS A 81 -12.08 -20.25 -20.84
CA LYS A 81 -11.00 -19.74 -21.68
C LYS A 81 -10.87 -18.23 -21.58
N ALA A 82 -12.00 -17.51 -21.52
CA ALA A 82 -12.00 -16.05 -21.38
C ALA A 82 -11.45 -15.62 -20.01
N ILE A 83 -11.88 -16.27 -18.94
CA ILE A 83 -11.43 -16.01 -17.56
C ILE A 83 -9.92 -16.25 -17.44
N ARG A 84 -9.41 -17.37 -17.98
CA ARG A 84 -7.97 -17.64 -18.01
C ARG A 84 -7.15 -16.60 -18.79
N ARG A 85 -7.68 -16.10 -19.91
CA ARG A 85 -7.04 -15.02 -20.67
C ARG A 85 -6.93 -13.72 -19.88
N LEU A 86 -7.93 -13.46 -19.04
CA LEU A 86 -7.95 -12.29 -18.17
C LEU A 86 -7.04 -12.45 -16.94
N GLY A 87 -6.44 -13.64 -16.74
CA GLY A 87 -5.56 -13.92 -15.60
C GLY A 87 -6.30 -14.17 -14.29
N TYR A 88 -7.62 -14.41 -14.36
CA TYR A 88 -8.41 -14.76 -13.18
C TYR A 88 -8.27 -16.24 -12.84
N PRO A 89 -8.40 -16.60 -11.55
CA PRO A 89 -8.44 -18.00 -11.14
C PRO A 89 -9.64 -18.69 -11.79
N PRO A 90 -9.52 -19.97 -12.12
CA PRO A 90 -10.63 -20.73 -12.70
C PRO A 90 -11.82 -20.75 -11.73
N MET A 91 -12.98 -20.32 -12.20
CA MET A 91 -14.19 -20.28 -11.39
C MET A 91 -14.92 -21.62 -11.48
N ALA A 92 -15.15 -22.26 -10.35
CA ALA A 92 -16.00 -23.45 -10.29
C ALA A 92 -17.47 -23.03 -10.38
N ILE A 93 -18.09 -23.25 -11.55
CA ILE A 93 -19.51 -23.04 -11.73
C ILE A 93 -20.23 -24.28 -11.14
N MET A 94 -20.98 -24.08 -10.06
CA MET A 94 -21.76 -25.13 -9.39
C MET A 94 -23.25 -24.77 -9.36
N GLU A 95 -24.10 -25.80 -9.33
CA GLU A 95 -25.53 -25.60 -9.12
C GLU A 95 -25.78 -24.92 -7.77
N GLY A 96 -26.64 -23.92 -7.75
CA GLY A 96 -26.94 -23.13 -6.56
C GLY A 96 -26.09 -21.88 -6.37
N THR A 97 -24.98 -21.74 -7.11
CA THR A 97 -24.11 -20.55 -7.02
C THR A 97 -24.79 -19.33 -7.66
N GLU A 98 -24.69 -18.18 -7.01
CA GLU A 98 -25.12 -16.90 -7.55
C GLU A 98 -23.92 -16.17 -8.16
N ILE A 99 -24.06 -15.72 -9.41
CA ILE A 99 -23.00 -15.08 -10.19
C ILE A 99 -23.54 -13.91 -10.99
N ASP A 100 -22.69 -12.92 -11.21
CA ASP A 100 -23.01 -11.78 -12.07
C ASP A 100 -22.57 -12.09 -13.51
N VAL A 101 -23.47 -11.92 -14.47
CA VAL A 101 -23.23 -12.12 -15.90
C VAL A 101 -23.61 -10.88 -16.68
N VAL A 102 -22.90 -10.61 -17.76
CA VAL A 102 -23.36 -9.66 -18.76
C VAL A 102 -24.19 -10.40 -19.79
N VAL A 103 -25.42 -9.95 -20.00
CA VAL A 103 -26.38 -10.60 -20.88
C VAL A 103 -26.27 -10.06 -22.30
N PHE A 104 -26.27 -10.97 -23.27
CA PHE A 104 -26.34 -10.64 -24.69
C PHE A 104 -27.33 -11.59 -25.40
N LYS A 105 -28.01 -11.09 -26.43
CA LYS A 105 -28.95 -11.86 -27.22
C LYS A 105 -28.24 -12.39 -28.46
N ASP A 106 -28.32 -13.68 -28.72
CA ASP A 106 -27.77 -14.26 -29.95
C ASP A 106 -28.74 -14.05 -31.14
N ARG A 107 -28.30 -14.49 -32.34
CA ARG A 107 -29.11 -14.37 -33.58
C ARG A 107 -30.39 -15.19 -33.56
N SER A 108 -30.51 -16.18 -32.68
CA SER A 108 -31.72 -17.01 -32.49
C SER A 108 -32.65 -16.45 -31.42
N GLY A 109 -32.29 -15.33 -30.78
CA GLY A 109 -33.11 -14.69 -29.76
C GLY A 109 -32.90 -15.26 -28.35
N ILE A 110 -31.91 -16.15 -28.15
CA ILE A 110 -31.60 -16.75 -26.86
C ILE A 110 -30.69 -15.79 -26.08
N TYR A 111 -31.01 -15.61 -24.80
CA TYR A 111 -30.17 -14.83 -23.89
C TYR A 111 -28.99 -15.67 -23.40
N ASN A 112 -27.79 -15.19 -23.68
CA ASN A 112 -26.54 -15.77 -23.23
C ASN A 112 -25.89 -14.84 -22.20
N GLY A 113 -25.24 -15.42 -21.19
CA GLY A 113 -24.52 -14.73 -20.14
C GLY A 113 -23.01 -14.93 -20.26
N SER A 114 -22.25 -13.86 -20.25
CA SER A 114 -20.80 -13.91 -20.12
C SER A 114 -20.39 -13.60 -18.68
N LEU A 115 -19.76 -14.60 -18.05
CA LEU A 115 -19.13 -14.48 -16.73
C LEU A 115 -17.89 -13.62 -16.78
N ALA A 116 -17.06 -13.80 -17.81
CA ALA A 116 -15.83 -13.03 -17.98
C ALA A 116 -16.13 -11.53 -18.08
N ALA A 117 -17.18 -11.16 -18.83
CA ALA A 117 -17.63 -9.77 -18.94
C ALA A 117 -18.25 -9.26 -17.63
N GLY A 118 -18.99 -10.09 -16.90
CA GLY A 118 -19.51 -9.76 -15.57
C GLY A 118 -18.38 -9.47 -14.58
N TYR A 119 -17.37 -10.29 -14.59
CA TYR A 119 -16.18 -10.14 -13.75
C TYR A 119 -15.40 -8.86 -14.08
N GLU A 120 -15.14 -8.64 -15.37
CA GLU A 120 -14.50 -7.40 -15.86
C GLU A 120 -15.28 -6.16 -15.43
N ASN A 121 -16.60 -6.19 -15.54
CA ASN A 121 -17.45 -5.07 -15.15
C ASN A 121 -17.45 -4.83 -13.62
N SER A 122 -17.50 -5.90 -12.82
CA SER A 122 -17.40 -5.80 -11.37
C SER A 122 -16.06 -5.18 -10.95
N LEU A 123 -14.95 -5.62 -11.56
CA LEU A 123 -13.63 -5.06 -11.28
C LEU A 123 -13.52 -3.60 -11.75
N LYS A 124 -14.04 -3.24 -12.94
CA LYS A 124 -14.09 -1.84 -13.39
C LYS A 124 -14.87 -0.95 -12.43
N ASN A 125 -15.97 -1.45 -11.88
CA ASN A 125 -16.75 -0.73 -10.86
C ASN A 125 -15.97 -0.55 -9.56
N GLU A 126 -15.24 -1.56 -9.12
CA GLU A 126 -14.35 -1.48 -7.95
C GLU A 126 -13.25 -0.44 -8.19
N LEU A 127 -12.56 -0.52 -9.32
CA LEU A 127 -11.50 0.44 -9.68
C LEU A 127 -12.05 1.87 -9.79
N SER A 128 -13.28 2.04 -10.31
CA SER A 128 -13.92 3.34 -10.38
C SER A 128 -14.25 3.93 -9.00
N LYS A 129 -14.63 3.08 -8.04
CA LYS A 129 -14.82 3.49 -6.64
C LYS A 129 -13.48 3.85 -5.99
N SER A 130 -12.41 3.11 -6.29
CA SER A 130 -11.08 3.33 -5.72
C SER A 130 -10.42 4.64 -6.17
N ILE A 131 -10.90 5.28 -7.24
CA ILE A 131 -10.43 6.62 -7.65
C ILE A 131 -10.65 7.64 -6.50
N LYS A 132 -11.77 7.51 -5.79
CA LYS A 132 -12.14 8.39 -4.66
C LYS A 132 -11.62 7.87 -3.31
N ASP A 133 -11.25 6.60 -3.25
CA ASP A 133 -10.71 5.97 -2.05
C ASP A 133 -9.18 6.08 -2.08
N GLU A 134 -8.62 6.88 -1.17
CA GLU A 134 -7.17 7.09 -1.07
C GLU A 134 -6.44 5.92 -0.40
N LYS A 135 -7.11 4.79 -0.12
CA LYS A 135 -6.54 3.65 0.61
C LYS A 135 -6.27 2.42 -0.25
N SER A 136 -6.95 2.30 -1.39
CA SER A 136 -6.86 1.09 -2.22
C SER A 136 -5.62 1.10 -3.09
N ALA A 137 -4.66 0.24 -2.77
CA ALA A 137 -3.45 0.01 -3.55
C ALA A 137 -3.52 -1.35 -4.28
N TYR A 138 -2.98 -1.39 -5.47
CA TYR A 138 -2.99 -2.58 -6.34
C TYR A 138 -1.58 -2.91 -6.80
N THR A 139 -1.26 -4.20 -6.85
CA THR A 139 0.00 -4.67 -7.40
C THR A 139 -0.17 -4.97 -8.89
N VAL A 140 0.65 -4.34 -9.73
CA VAL A 140 0.59 -4.49 -11.18
C VAL A 140 1.95 -4.90 -11.75
N ARG A 141 1.92 -5.65 -12.85
CA ARG A 141 3.12 -5.95 -13.63
C ARG A 141 3.18 -5.04 -14.85
N ILE A 142 4.35 -4.46 -15.11
CA ILE A 142 4.60 -3.65 -16.29
C ILE A 142 4.80 -4.59 -17.48
N GLU A 143 3.87 -4.58 -18.44
CA GLU A 143 3.89 -5.50 -19.60
C GLU A 143 4.73 -4.97 -20.75
N SER A 144 4.58 -3.70 -21.06
CA SER A 144 5.28 -3.09 -22.20
C SER A 144 5.36 -1.57 -22.08
N THR A 145 6.28 -0.99 -22.85
CA THR A 145 6.33 0.46 -23.04
C THR A 145 5.32 0.90 -24.09
N CYS A 146 4.82 2.12 -23.96
CA CYS A 146 3.97 2.78 -24.95
C CYS A 146 4.28 4.29 -24.97
N PRO A 147 3.78 5.06 -25.97
CA PRO A 147 4.00 6.49 -26.00
C PRO A 147 3.54 7.19 -24.72
N GLY A 148 4.49 7.79 -24.00
CA GLY A 148 4.24 8.53 -22.77
C GLY A 148 4.23 7.71 -21.47
N GLY A 149 4.47 6.39 -21.53
CA GLY A 149 4.47 5.57 -20.30
C GLY A 149 4.50 4.07 -20.57
N PHE A 150 3.71 3.35 -19.80
CA PHE A 150 3.67 1.89 -19.78
C PHE A 150 2.22 1.38 -19.85
N MET A 151 2.08 0.22 -20.46
CA MET A 151 0.90 -0.61 -20.30
C MET A 151 1.13 -1.58 -19.15
N VAL A 152 0.20 -1.63 -18.22
CA VAL A 152 0.23 -2.52 -17.07
C VAL A 152 -1.07 -3.32 -17.01
N ASN A 153 -0.99 -4.50 -16.40
CA ASN A 153 -2.14 -5.38 -16.23
C ASN A 153 -2.53 -5.40 -14.74
N LEU A 154 -3.78 -5.04 -14.48
CA LEU A 154 -4.38 -5.10 -13.16
C LEU A 154 -5.47 -6.17 -13.19
N SER A 155 -5.12 -7.38 -12.76
CA SER A 155 -6.06 -8.52 -12.71
C SER A 155 -6.86 -8.73 -14.01
N GLY A 156 -6.20 -8.61 -15.19
CA GLY A 156 -6.81 -8.76 -16.50
C GLY A 156 -7.27 -7.46 -17.17
N ILE A 157 -7.45 -6.38 -16.41
CA ILE A 157 -7.74 -5.05 -16.99
C ILE A 157 -6.44 -4.37 -17.40
N LYS A 158 -6.36 -3.95 -18.65
CA LYS A 158 -5.25 -3.14 -19.14
C LYS A 158 -5.38 -1.72 -18.63
N CYS A 159 -4.33 -1.23 -17.96
CA CYS A 159 -4.25 0.11 -17.44
C CYS A 159 -3.05 0.85 -18.04
N PHE A 160 -3.14 2.17 -18.08
CA PHE A 160 -2.05 3.03 -18.49
C PHE A 160 -1.34 3.62 -17.27
N LEU A 161 -0.02 3.50 -17.24
CA LEU A 161 0.85 4.10 -16.24
C LEU A 161 1.70 5.17 -16.92
N PRO A 162 1.36 6.47 -16.79
CA PRO A 162 2.18 7.54 -17.34
C PRO A 162 3.61 7.49 -16.82
N GLY A 163 4.62 7.72 -17.66
CA GLY A 163 6.02 7.74 -17.26
C GLY A 163 6.31 8.78 -16.15
N SER A 164 5.57 9.89 -16.15
CA SER A 164 5.66 10.91 -15.10
C SER A 164 5.10 10.47 -13.74
N LEU A 165 4.29 9.41 -13.72
CA LEU A 165 3.65 8.85 -12.51
C LEU A 165 4.19 7.47 -12.11
N ALA A 166 5.13 6.90 -12.89
CA ALA A 166 5.60 5.53 -12.73
C ALA A 166 6.77 5.38 -11.75
N ALA A 167 7.46 6.45 -11.40
CA ALA A 167 8.56 6.47 -10.44
C ALA A 167 8.56 7.77 -9.63
N ALA A 168 9.31 7.81 -8.53
CA ALA A 168 9.49 9.03 -7.74
C ALA A 168 10.12 10.14 -8.59
N ASN A 169 11.11 9.79 -9.40
CA ASN A 169 11.86 10.69 -10.27
C ASN A 169 11.60 10.43 -11.76
N ARG A 170 12.25 11.23 -12.60
CA ARG A 170 12.18 11.08 -14.06
C ARG A 170 12.85 9.78 -14.50
N ILE A 171 12.13 8.96 -15.25
CA ILE A 171 12.65 7.74 -15.84
C ILE A 171 13.50 8.10 -17.05
N ILE A 172 14.74 7.60 -17.09
CA ILE A 172 15.67 7.75 -18.21
C ILE A 172 15.55 6.55 -19.15
N ASP A 173 15.53 5.34 -18.59
CA ASP A 173 15.40 4.09 -19.34
C ASP A 173 14.06 3.41 -19.05
N PHE A 174 13.13 3.55 -19.98
CA PHE A 174 11.81 2.93 -19.90
C PHE A 174 11.88 1.39 -20.02
N GLN A 175 12.84 0.85 -20.75
CA GLN A 175 12.92 -0.60 -20.96
C GLN A 175 13.31 -1.35 -19.68
N SER A 176 14.10 -0.75 -18.82
CA SER A 176 14.49 -1.35 -17.53
C SER A 176 13.31 -1.57 -16.56
N PHE A 177 12.16 -0.93 -16.82
CA PHE A 177 10.95 -1.09 -16.04
C PHE A 177 10.05 -2.24 -16.50
N VAL A 178 10.18 -2.68 -17.74
CA VAL A 178 9.36 -3.77 -18.28
C VAL A 178 9.64 -5.07 -17.53
N GLY A 179 8.59 -5.74 -17.13
CA GLY A 179 8.64 -6.97 -16.34
C GLY A 179 8.66 -6.75 -14.82
N LYS A 180 8.92 -5.54 -14.34
CA LYS A 180 8.86 -5.22 -12.90
C LYS A 180 7.42 -5.26 -12.41
N THR A 181 7.29 -5.63 -11.14
CA THR A 181 6.03 -5.58 -10.39
C THR A 181 6.09 -4.40 -9.42
N ILE A 182 5.11 -3.51 -9.48
CA ILE A 182 5.03 -2.32 -8.65
C ILE A 182 3.64 -2.14 -8.04
N ASN A 183 3.58 -1.44 -6.91
CA ASN A 183 2.31 -1.05 -6.33
C ASN A 183 1.86 0.30 -6.88
N VAL A 184 0.58 0.41 -7.20
CA VAL A 184 -0.03 1.62 -7.77
C VAL A 184 -1.39 1.88 -7.13
N MET A 185 -1.86 3.10 -7.25
CA MET A 185 -3.25 3.48 -6.98
C MET A 185 -3.89 3.95 -8.26
N VAL A 186 -5.22 3.83 -8.35
CA VAL A 186 -5.96 4.35 -9.50
C VAL A 186 -6.01 5.87 -9.41
N GLU A 187 -5.60 6.54 -10.50
CA GLU A 187 -5.58 8.00 -10.59
C GLU A 187 -6.89 8.52 -11.19
N THR A 188 -7.25 7.99 -12.36
CA THR A 188 -8.45 8.38 -13.09
C THR A 188 -8.88 7.30 -14.08
N TYR A 189 -10.06 7.47 -14.67
CA TYR A 189 -10.58 6.65 -15.75
C TYR A 189 -10.85 7.49 -17.00
N ASP A 190 -10.26 7.10 -18.12
CA ASP A 190 -10.48 7.72 -19.42
C ASP A 190 -11.64 6.99 -20.13
N GLU A 191 -12.83 7.55 -20.03
CA GLU A 191 -14.04 6.98 -20.64
C GLU A 191 -13.96 6.85 -22.17
N ARG A 192 -13.21 7.73 -22.83
CA ARG A 192 -13.10 7.71 -24.31
C ARG A 192 -12.27 6.54 -24.81
N ARG A 193 -11.27 6.12 -24.02
CA ARG A 193 -10.35 5.03 -24.36
C ARG A 193 -10.69 3.74 -23.63
N ASP A 194 -11.64 3.76 -22.71
CA ASP A 194 -11.99 2.65 -21.80
C ASP A 194 -10.74 2.13 -21.06
N ILE A 195 -9.93 3.04 -20.49
CA ILE A 195 -8.67 2.70 -19.84
C ILE A 195 -8.53 3.41 -18.50
N PHE A 196 -8.12 2.68 -17.48
CA PHE A 196 -7.73 3.25 -16.19
C PHE A 196 -6.31 3.78 -16.26
N VAL A 197 -6.10 4.95 -15.69
CA VAL A 197 -4.78 5.53 -15.44
C VAL A 197 -4.39 5.23 -14.02
N VAL A 198 -3.20 4.65 -13.82
CA VAL A 198 -2.68 4.30 -12.50
C VAL A 198 -1.41 5.08 -12.19
N SER A 199 -1.08 5.21 -10.90
CA SER A 199 -0.02 6.07 -10.41
C SER A 199 0.76 5.40 -9.28
N PHE A 200 2.05 5.20 -9.47
CA PHE A 200 2.99 4.86 -8.40
C PHE A 200 3.21 6.08 -7.47
N LYS A 201 3.27 7.30 -8.03
CA LYS A 201 3.44 8.51 -7.20
C LYS A 201 2.31 8.73 -6.21
N LYS A 202 1.05 8.41 -6.61
CA LYS A 202 -0.09 8.48 -5.69
C LYS A 202 0.07 7.45 -4.56
N TYR A 203 0.46 6.23 -4.89
CA TYR A 203 0.78 5.19 -3.91
C TYR A 203 1.94 5.62 -2.99
N LEU A 204 3.03 6.13 -3.57
CA LEU A 204 4.19 6.62 -2.81
C LEU A 204 3.78 7.71 -1.82
N LYS A 205 3.00 8.70 -2.27
CA LYS A 205 2.50 9.77 -1.39
C LYS A 205 1.68 9.22 -0.22
N HIS A 206 0.94 8.13 -0.44
CA HIS A 206 0.13 7.51 0.61
C HIS A 206 0.99 6.80 1.67
N ILE A 207 2.09 6.15 1.27
CA ILE A 207 2.90 5.34 2.19
C ILE A 207 4.13 6.06 2.73
N ILE A 208 4.53 7.20 2.13
CA ILE A 208 5.83 7.82 2.41
C ILE A 208 5.99 8.24 3.87
N ASP A 209 4.93 8.74 4.49
CA ASP A 209 4.96 9.15 5.90
C ASP A 209 5.33 7.97 6.81
N GLN A 210 4.75 6.79 6.58
CA GLN A 210 5.07 5.58 7.33
C GLN A 210 6.48 5.05 7.00
N LYS A 211 6.90 5.21 5.74
CA LYS A 211 8.22 4.75 5.31
C LYS A 211 9.35 5.58 5.91
N VAL A 212 9.21 6.91 5.96
CA VAL A 212 10.23 7.78 6.55
C VAL A 212 10.40 7.56 8.05
N GLU A 213 9.38 7.10 8.76
CA GLU A 213 9.49 6.74 10.18
C GLU A 213 10.51 5.62 10.43
N ASN A 214 10.75 4.76 9.45
CA ASN A 214 11.72 3.68 9.54
C ASN A 214 13.16 4.11 9.17
N LEU A 215 13.37 5.36 8.75
CA LEU A 215 14.71 5.85 8.46
C LEU A 215 15.49 6.10 9.75
N SER A 216 16.76 5.68 9.76
CA SER A 216 17.70 5.94 10.85
C SER A 216 18.71 6.98 10.40
N ILE A 217 18.97 7.98 11.24
CA ILE A 217 20.00 9.00 10.96
C ILE A 217 21.41 8.48 11.19
N THR A 218 21.58 7.40 11.97
CA THR A 218 22.88 6.79 12.25
C THR A 218 23.29 5.71 11.25
N GLN A 219 22.32 5.22 10.46
CA GLN A 219 22.59 4.21 9.44
C GLN A 219 23.14 4.87 8.17
N GLN A 220 24.21 4.27 7.63
CA GLN A 220 24.72 4.64 6.32
C GLN A 220 23.88 3.97 5.22
N TYR A 221 23.41 4.77 4.28
CA TYR A 221 22.68 4.33 3.09
C TYR A 221 23.55 4.51 1.86
N SER A 222 23.20 3.79 0.80
CA SER A 222 23.77 3.96 -0.53
C SER A 222 22.66 4.20 -1.52
N GLY A 223 22.84 5.15 -2.41
CA GLY A 223 21.85 5.51 -3.42
C GLY A 223 22.48 5.91 -4.74
N THR A 224 21.62 6.17 -5.71
CA THR A 224 22.01 6.57 -7.07
C THR A 224 21.75 8.06 -7.26
N VAL A 225 22.74 8.77 -7.79
CA VAL A 225 22.61 10.17 -8.17
C VAL A 225 21.64 10.30 -9.36
N THR A 226 20.61 11.12 -9.20
CA THR A 226 19.63 11.40 -10.26
C THR A 226 19.89 12.72 -10.97
N GLY A 227 20.61 13.64 -10.32
CA GLY A 227 20.97 14.93 -10.91
C GLY A 227 21.73 15.82 -9.94
N THR A 228 22.36 16.84 -10.49
CA THR A 228 23.11 17.85 -9.75
C THR A 228 22.54 19.23 -10.05
N SER A 229 22.42 20.07 -9.03
CA SER A 229 21.99 21.48 -9.12
C SER A 229 22.90 22.36 -8.26
N PRO A 230 22.84 23.70 -8.38
CA PRO A 230 23.57 24.60 -7.49
C PRO A 230 23.25 24.38 -6.00
N ALA A 231 22.07 23.85 -5.67
CA ALA A 231 21.66 23.58 -4.28
C ALA A 231 22.28 22.28 -3.72
N GLY A 232 22.77 21.39 -4.58
CA GLY A 232 23.33 20.10 -4.16
C GLY A 232 23.06 18.96 -5.14
N VAL A 233 23.24 17.74 -4.68
CA VAL A 233 23.10 16.50 -5.42
C VAL A 233 21.84 15.77 -5.00
N PHE A 234 20.99 15.44 -5.97
CA PHE A 234 19.79 14.62 -5.74
C PHE A 234 20.12 13.15 -5.81
N VAL A 235 19.67 12.42 -4.82
CA VAL A 235 19.94 10.98 -4.66
C VAL A 235 18.63 10.24 -4.46
N GLU A 236 18.51 9.08 -5.12
CA GLU A 236 17.39 8.15 -4.98
C GLU A 236 17.90 6.84 -4.38
N TRP A 237 17.14 6.28 -3.43
CA TRP A 237 17.46 4.97 -2.84
C TRP A 237 16.18 4.24 -2.43
N ASP A 238 16.28 2.93 -2.37
CA ASP A 238 15.24 2.02 -1.88
C ASP A 238 13.88 2.17 -2.59
N GLU A 239 13.90 2.58 -3.88
CA GLU A 239 12.73 2.79 -4.77
C GLU A 239 11.71 3.84 -4.28
N TYR A 240 11.74 4.23 -2.99
CA TYR A 240 10.75 5.11 -2.36
C TYR A 240 11.28 6.49 -2.04
N TYR A 241 12.56 6.62 -1.77
CA TYR A 241 13.13 7.82 -1.21
C TYR A 241 13.88 8.65 -2.23
N THR A 242 13.69 9.96 -2.12
CA THR A 242 14.50 10.94 -2.83
C THR A 242 14.99 11.97 -1.83
N GLY A 243 16.28 12.26 -1.83
CA GLY A 243 16.89 13.22 -0.94
C GLY A 243 17.86 14.14 -1.66
N LEU A 244 18.22 15.21 -0.98
CA LEU A 244 19.20 16.21 -1.40
C LEU A 244 20.40 16.17 -0.47
N ILE A 245 21.60 15.94 -1.00
CA ILE A 245 22.84 16.26 -0.32
C ILE A 245 23.18 17.72 -0.63
N PRO A 246 23.13 18.65 0.33
CA PRO A 246 23.41 20.06 0.11
C PRO A 246 24.84 20.30 -0.43
N ALA A 247 25.02 21.35 -1.23
CA ALA A 247 26.33 21.71 -1.76
C ALA A 247 27.38 21.95 -0.64
N GLU A 248 26.94 22.50 0.49
CA GLU A 248 27.77 22.76 1.67
C GLU A 248 28.40 21.48 2.27
N GLU A 249 27.75 20.33 2.13
CA GLU A 249 28.29 19.04 2.60
C GLU A 249 29.53 18.63 1.80
N PHE A 250 29.54 18.88 0.47
CA PHE A 250 30.67 18.62 -0.39
C PHE A 250 31.84 19.57 -0.10
N GLU A 251 31.55 20.85 0.13
CA GLU A 251 32.55 21.85 0.51
C GLU A 251 33.21 21.47 1.85
N SER A 252 32.40 21.13 2.85
CA SER A 252 32.86 20.72 4.19
C SER A 252 33.70 19.46 4.16
N ALA A 253 33.37 18.52 3.24
CA ALA A 253 34.14 17.28 3.06
C ALA A 253 35.37 17.44 2.16
N GLY A 254 35.60 18.61 1.58
CA GLY A 254 36.67 18.88 0.61
C GLY A 254 36.49 18.12 -0.71
N LEU A 255 35.25 17.75 -1.04
CA LEU A 255 34.90 17.00 -2.24
C LEU A 255 34.35 17.91 -3.33
N LYS A 256 34.55 17.53 -4.58
CA LYS A 256 33.91 18.21 -5.71
C LYS A 256 32.49 17.70 -5.89
N MET A 257 31.52 18.60 -6.02
CA MET A 257 30.10 18.29 -6.26
C MET A 257 29.83 17.81 -7.71
N ASN A 258 30.84 17.40 -8.48
CA ASN A 258 30.67 16.96 -9.86
C ASN A 258 30.41 15.44 -9.88
N MET A 259 29.14 15.09 -9.70
CA MET A 259 28.71 13.68 -9.75
C MET A 259 27.79 13.47 -10.94
N ASP A 260 28.11 12.46 -11.74
CA ASP A 260 27.31 12.11 -12.92
C ASP A 260 26.02 11.39 -12.51
N PRO A 261 24.90 11.65 -13.19
CA PRO A 261 23.69 10.86 -13.00
C PRO A 261 23.95 9.37 -13.23
N GLY A 262 23.45 8.53 -12.32
CA GLY A 262 23.70 7.08 -12.32
C GLY A 262 24.88 6.65 -11.45
N SER A 263 25.72 7.56 -10.96
CA SER A 263 26.79 7.21 -10.00
C SER A 263 26.22 6.88 -8.62
N SER A 264 26.93 6.01 -7.89
CA SER A 264 26.54 5.64 -6.52
C SER A 264 27.18 6.57 -5.51
N VAL A 265 26.45 6.92 -4.45
CA VAL A 265 26.93 7.73 -3.34
C VAL A 265 26.46 7.14 -2.02
N SER A 266 27.35 7.14 -1.01
CA SER A 266 27.00 6.76 0.37
C SER A 266 26.70 8.01 1.18
N PHE A 267 25.68 7.95 2.03
CA PHE A 267 25.21 9.11 2.80
C PHE A 267 24.50 8.66 4.08
N TYR A 268 24.19 9.63 4.92
CA TYR A 268 23.33 9.52 6.10
C TYR A 268 22.13 10.42 5.93
N VAL A 269 20.99 10.02 6.49
CA VAL A 269 19.80 10.88 6.54
C VAL A 269 19.98 11.91 7.66
N SER A 270 19.74 13.19 7.35
CA SER A 270 19.89 14.26 8.34
C SER A 270 18.53 14.83 8.77
N ASP A 271 17.64 15.11 7.81
CA ASP A 271 16.32 15.65 8.08
C ASP A 271 15.29 14.99 7.16
N PHE A 272 14.23 14.47 7.75
CA PHE A 272 13.12 13.82 7.05
C PHE A 272 11.75 14.32 7.54
N ARG A 273 11.72 15.51 8.19
CA ARG A 273 10.46 16.16 8.63
C ARG A 273 9.50 16.41 7.49
N ASN A 274 10.01 16.58 6.30
CA ASN A 274 9.23 16.63 5.09
C ASN A 274 9.58 15.44 4.21
N PRO A 275 8.69 14.43 4.10
CA PRO A 275 8.93 13.22 3.31
C PRO A 275 9.25 13.49 1.83
N ASN A 276 8.76 14.62 1.32
CA ASN A 276 9.04 15.04 -0.05
C ASN A 276 10.36 15.85 -0.19
N ARG A 277 11.07 16.08 0.91
CA ARG A 277 12.29 16.88 0.95
C ARG A 277 13.25 16.37 2.02
N ILE A 278 13.74 15.16 1.83
CA ILE A 278 14.69 14.53 2.75
C ILE A 278 16.07 15.18 2.54
N VAL A 279 16.72 15.59 3.62
CA VAL A 279 18.07 16.16 3.60
C VAL A 279 19.06 15.10 4.00
N LEU A 280 20.13 14.97 3.22
CA LEU A 280 21.18 13.98 3.38
C LEU A 280 22.51 14.64 3.76
N LYS A 281 23.40 13.86 4.41
CA LYS A 281 24.76 14.25 4.79
C LYS A 281 25.77 13.21 4.34
N LEU A 282 26.97 13.64 4.03
CA LEU A 282 28.08 12.75 3.69
C LEU A 282 28.74 12.13 4.92
N ASN A 283 28.74 12.84 6.03
CA ASN A 283 29.32 12.42 7.29
C ASN A 283 28.24 11.89 8.26
N PRO A 284 28.60 10.94 9.15
CA PRO A 284 27.68 10.46 10.17
C PRO A 284 27.23 11.61 11.11
N PRO A 285 26.03 11.51 11.69
CA PRO A 285 25.58 12.48 12.67
C PRO A 285 26.46 12.45 13.91
N GLU A 286 26.69 13.62 14.49
CA GLU A 286 27.50 13.79 15.69
C GLU A 286 26.67 14.41 16.84
N GLY A 287 27.14 14.23 18.08
CA GLY A 287 26.57 14.86 19.26
C GLY A 287 25.14 14.40 19.58
N LYS A 288 24.28 15.35 19.93
CA LYS A 288 22.92 15.09 20.43
C LYS A 288 22.02 14.33 19.46
N ASP A 289 22.18 14.54 18.17
CA ASP A 289 21.33 13.90 17.16
C ASP A 289 21.59 12.39 17.11
N ARG A 290 22.87 12.00 17.23
CA ARG A 290 23.27 10.59 17.34
C ARG A 290 22.71 9.95 18.61
N GLU A 291 22.85 10.63 19.74
CA GLU A 291 22.38 10.13 21.02
C GLU A 291 20.85 9.97 21.06
N LEU A 292 20.10 10.91 20.46
CA LEU A 292 18.64 10.80 20.33
C LEU A 292 18.23 9.62 19.46
N GLN A 293 18.95 9.35 18.37
CA GLN A 293 18.68 8.17 17.54
C GLN A 293 18.96 6.86 18.30
N GLU A 294 20.06 6.79 19.02
CA GLU A 294 20.38 5.61 19.86
C GLU A 294 19.27 5.35 20.89
N LEU A 295 18.71 6.41 21.50
CA LEU A 295 17.56 6.31 22.41
C LEU A 295 16.28 5.87 21.69
N ARG A 296 16.07 6.32 20.45
CA ARG A 296 14.93 5.87 19.63
C ARG A 296 15.04 4.38 19.29
N ASP A 297 16.20 3.92 18.85
CA ASP A 297 16.41 2.51 18.52
C ASP A 297 16.17 1.64 19.76
N ILE A 298 16.51 2.15 20.96
CA ILE A 298 16.18 1.50 22.23
C ILE A 298 14.67 1.50 22.49
N SER A 299 13.96 2.60 22.21
CA SER A 299 12.51 2.68 22.42
C SER A 299 11.73 1.68 21.58
N LEU A 300 12.25 1.31 20.41
CA LEU A 300 11.69 0.34 19.49
C LEU A 300 12.11 -1.11 19.79
N SER A 301 13.12 -1.32 20.67
CA SER A 301 13.62 -2.65 21.03
C SER A 301 12.72 -3.35 22.04
N GLU A 302 12.71 -4.69 22.04
CA GLU A 302 12.03 -5.50 23.05
C GLU A 302 12.59 -5.30 24.48
N ASP A 303 13.84 -4.88 24.58
CA ASP A 303 14.56 -4.66 25.84
C ASP A 303 14.39 -3.24 26.43
N LYS A 304 13.54 -2.41 25.88
CA LYS A 304 13.38 -1.00 26.30
C LYS A 304 13.09 -0.82 27.80
N GLU A 305 12.34 -1.73 28.40
CA GLU A 305 12.01 -1.67 29.83
C GLU A 305 13.17 -2.04 30.76
N ASN A 306 14.20 -2.70 30.24
CA ASN A 306 15.38 -3.13 30.99
C ASN A 306 16.50 -2.09 30.97
N LYS A 307 16.46 -1.15 30.01
CA LYS A 307 17.46 -0.06 29.94
C LYS A 307 17.04 1.13 30.79
N ILE A 308 17.68 1.25 31.95
CA ILE A 308 17.40 2.30 32.93
C ILE A 308 18.40 3.44 32.75
N TYR A 309 17.89 4.66 32.71
CA TYR A 309 18.66 5.89 32.65
C TYR A 309 18.45 6.70 33.92
N ARG A 310 19.54 7.27 34.44
CA ARG A 310 19.46 8.27 35.49
C ARG A 310 19.30 9.65 34.88
N GLY A 311 18.51 10.46 35.55
CA GLY A 311 18.32 11.85 35.17
C GLY A 311 17.99 12.72 36.36
N THR A 312 18.11 14.01 36.15
CA THR A 312 17.83 15.02 37.18
C THR A 312 16.63 15.84 36.75
N VAL A 313 15.69 16.07 37.67
CA VAL A 313 14.53 16.90 37.46
C VAL A 313 14.96 18.34 37.19
N SER A 314 14.69 18.83 35.99
CA SER A 314 15.08 20.19 35.57
C SER A 314 13.95 21.20 35.64
N LYS A 315 12.70 20.79 35.44
CA LYS A 315 11.51 21.64 35.46
C LYS A 315 10.25 20.85 35.74
N ILE A 316 9.33 21.43 36.47
CA ILE A 316 8.04 20.80 36.84
C ILE A 316 6.91 21.60 36.20
N LYS A 317 5.96 20.88 35.57
CA LYS A 317 4.74 21.42 34.96
C LYS A 317 3.53 20.58 35.39
N ASN A 318 2.33 21.12 35.22
CA ASN A 318 1.09 20.41 35.60
C ASN A 318 0.87 19.11 34.79
N PHE A 319 1.43 19.02 33.58
CA PHE A 319 1.29 17.89 32.69
C PHE A 319 2.44 16.88 32.79
N GLY A 320 3.52 17.19 33.55
CA GLY A 320 4.65 16.28 33.70
C GLY A 320 5.92 16.95 34.23
N VAL A 321 6.98 16.19 34.29
CA VAL A 321 8.29 16.57 34.82
C VAL A 321 9.34 16.48 33.70
N PHE A 322 10.08 17.55 33.49
CA PHE A 322 11.23 17.57 32.60
C PHE A 322 12.46 17.04 33.33
N VAL A 323 13.10 16.07 32.71
CA VAL A 323 14.27 15.37 33.25
C VAL A 323 15.43 15.58 32.31
N LYS A 324 16.59 15.91 32.83
CA LYS A 324 17.84 15.94 32.08
C LYS A 324 18.60 14.65 32.37
N LEU A 325 18.79 13.81 31.35
CA LEU A 325 19.56 12.57 31.48
C LEU A 325 21.07 12.87 31.72
N GLU A 326 21.84 11.88 32.19
CA GLU A 326 23.30 12.00 32.44
C GLU A 326 24.09 12.44 31.20
N ASN A 327 23.67 12.01 30.00
CA ASN A 327 24.22 12.47 28.72
C ASN A 327 23.82 13.90 28.31
N GLY A 328 23.05 14.58 29.15
CA GLY A 328 22.62 15.96 28.92
C GLY A 328 21.38 16.14 28.08
N ILE A 329 20.77 15.08 27.57
CA ILE A 329 19.53 15.13 26.75
C ILE A 329 18.34 15.43 27.65
N PRO A 330 17.51 16.45 27.33
CA PRO A 330 16.28 16.72 28.04
C PRO A 330 15.18 15.79 27.57
N GLY A 331 14.44 15.20 28.52
CA GLY A 331 13.25 14.38 28.27
C GLY A 331 12.06 14.84 29.11
N LEU A 332 10.87 14.40 28.75
CA LEU A 332 9.63 14.65 29.46
C LEU A 332 9.08 13.32 30.03
N VAL A 333 8.82 13.29 31.32
CA VAL A 333 7.97 12.26 31.94
C VAL A 333 6.60 12.87 32.13
N GLU A 334 5.61 12.41 31.36
CA GLU A 334 4.23 12.85 31.49
C GLU A 334 3.63 12.38 32.80
N LYS A 335 2.60 13.08 33.30
CA LYS A 335 1.95 12.81 34.59
C LYS A 335 1.52 11.35 34.77
N ASP A 336 1.07 10.71 33.68
CA ASP A 336 0.55 9.34 33.68
C ASP A 336 1.70 8.28 33.72
N ASN A 337 2.94 8.72 33.47
CA ASN A 337 4.16 7.93 33.52
C ASN A 337 5.03 8.22 34.76
N LEU A 338 4.53 9.01 35.71
CA LEU A 338 5.15 9.32 37.00
C LEU A 338 4.62 8.42 38.12
N ALA A 339 5.44 8.12 39.12
CA ALA A 339 5.04 7.36 40.29
C ALA A 339 4.15 8.16 41.27
N LYS A 340 4.25 9.49 41.24
CA LYS A 340 3.51 10.41 42.09
C LYS A 340 3.14 11.69 41.31
N PRO A 341 2.18 12.49 41.80
CA PRO A 341 1.80 13.73 41.13
C PRO A 341 2.98 14.66 40.90
N PRO A 342 3.03 15.39 39.77
CA PRO A 342 4.18 16.27 39.42
C PRO A 342 4.57 17.26 40.50
N LYS A 343 3.61 17.75 41.30
CA LYS A 343 3.82 18.72 42.40
C LYS A 343 4.66 18.18 43.57
N GLU A 344 4.80 16.85 43.69
CA GLU A 344 5.56 16.19 44.75
C GLU A 344 7.01 15.93 44.38
N TYR A 345 7.46 16.36 43.19
CA TYR A 345 8.85 16.33 42.77
C TYR A 345 9.54 17.65 43.09
N GLU A 346 10.83 17.59 43.29
CA GLU A 346 11.67 18.78 43.54
C GLU A 346 12.67 18.94 42.35
N VAL A 347 12.88 20.17 41.93
CA VAL A 347 13.91 20.48 40.93
C VAL A 347 15.28 20.14 41.51
N GLY A 348 16.10 19.39 40.77
CA GLY A 348 17.39 18.89 41.22
C GLY A 348 17.37 17.47 41.81
N SER A 349 16.18 16.89 42.06
CA SER A 349 16.09 15.49 42.49
C SER A 349 16.42 14.49 41.38
N GLU A 350 17.04 13.38 41.76
CA GLU A 350 17.30 12.29 40.85
C GLU A 350 16.07 11.43 40.60
N ILE A 351 15.94 10.93 39.38
CA ILE A 351 14.88 10.05 38.96
C ILE A 351 15.43 9.00 37.99
N LEU A 352 14.97 7.75 38.18
CA LEU A 352 15.27 6.66 37.24
C LEU A 352 14.17 6.57 36.19
N CYS A 353 14.56 6.51 34.93
CA CYS A 353 13.64 6.49 33.80
C CYS A 353 14.00 5.40 32.79
N THR A 354 13.00 4.92 32.08
CA THR A 354 13.15 4.15 30.84
C THR A 354 12.68 5.01 29.67
N VAL A 355 13.20 4.75 28.49
CA VAL A 355 12.76 5.45 27.27
C VAL A 355 11.41 4.90 26.84
N LEU A 356 10.42 5.79 26.72
CA LEU A 356 9.10 5.44 26.24
C LEU A 356 9.01 5.62 24.71
N ASP A 357 9.38 6.82 24.24
CA ASP A 357 9.35 7.18 22.82
C ASP A 357 10.30 8.34 22.51
N VAL A 358 10.74 8.45 21.26
CA VAL A 358 11.59 9.54 20.77
C VAL A 358 11.04 10.12 19.48
N GLU A 359 10.59 11.35 19.52
CA GLU A 359 10.16 12.10 18.36
C GLU A 359 11.36 12.85 17.77
N LEU A 360 12.07 12.22 16.83
CA LEU A 360 13.29 12.80 16.23
C LEU A 360 13.02 14.13 15.52
N GLN A 361 11.87 14.25 14.87
CA GLN A 361 11.49 15.45 14.11
C GLN A 361 11.42 16.70 14.97
N SER A 362 10.99 16.58 16.22
CA SER A 362 10.89 17.69 17.17
C SER A 362 12.00 17.66 18.26
N SER A 363 12.93 16.69 18.16
CA SER A 363 13.96 16.44 19.14
C SER A 363 13.41 16.27 20.57
N LYS A 364 12.25 15.59 20.70
CA LYS A 364 11.60 15.33 21.97
C LYS A 364 11.82 13.89 22.40
N LEU A 365 12.18 13.73 23.66
CA LEU A 365 12.36 12.46 24.34
C LEU A 365 11.25 12.28 25.39
N TYR A 366 10.46 11.24 25.26
CA TYR A 366 9.45 10.84 26.25
C TYR A 366 9.98 9.70 27.11
N LEU A 367 9.83 9.87 28.42
CA LEU A 367 10.37 8.97 29.42
C LEU A 367 9.24 8.43 30.30
N LYS A 368 9.45 7.26 30.88
CA LYS A 368 8.63 6.67 31.92
C LYS A 368 9.47 6.47 33.17
N GLN A 369 8.95 6.89 34.31
CA GLN A 369 9.65 6.64 35.59
C GLN A 369 9.72 5.15 35.88
N LYS A 370 10.88 4.66 36.26
CA LYS A 370 11.08 3.31 36.79
C LYS A 370 11.04 3.37 38.32
N ILE A 371 10.14 2.58 38.91
CA ILE A 371 10.07 2.39 40.36
C ILE A 371 10.97 1.22 40.69
N GLU A 372 11.95 1.42 41.57
CA GLU A 372 12.69 0.31 42.18
C GLU A 372 11.73 -0.43 43.10
N ASN A 373 11.33 -1.65 42.73
CA ASN A 373 10.68 -2.54 43.69
C ASN A 373 11.75 -2.95 44.71
N THR A 374 11.60 -2.39 45.91
CA THR A 374 12.41 -2.74 47.12
C THR A 374 12.08 -4.14 47.55
#